data_9c6ecf6a84cc5ce178cf8a7ac569f210
#
_entry.id   9c6ecf6a84cc5ce178cf8a7ac569f210
#
_cell.length_a   1.000
_cell.length_b   1.000
_cell.length_c   1.000
_cell.angle_alpha   90.00
_cell.angle_beta   90.00
_cell.angle_gamma   90.00
#
_symmetry.space_group_name_H-M   'P 1'
#
loop_
_entity.id
_entity.type
_entity.pdbx_description
1 polymer ?
#
loop_
_entity_poly.entity_id
_entity_poly.type
_entity_poly.pdbx_seq_one_letter_code
_entity_poly.pdbx_strand_id
1 'polypeptide(L)'
;PKFKAEGGYSKVAESVFVAALFTYAGPNFVGILNHLGKKNDAAKAQAEIDKMKKVIMESAWDGNWFMRAYDANGQKMGSHECEEGQIFIEPQGFAIMSDIDKDATKKTLAAIDERLNTKHGLVLNNPAFSKYYIQYGEISTYPGGYKENAGIFTHNNAWIICAAAYAGEGNQAFKYYSEIAPAYTEETSDIHKTEPYVYGQISGGKDAGSYICQTGKNFGQGKYSWLTGT
;
A
#
# COMPACT_ATOMS: atom_id res chain seq x y z
N PRO A 1 -6.70 6.53 -10.45
CA PRO A 1 -6.85 7.98 -10.50
C PRO A 1 -6.71 8.52 -11.92
N LYS A 2 -7.48 9.55 -12.28
CA LYS A 2 -7.30 10.23 -13.56
C LYS A 2 -6.13 11.19 -13.41
N PHE A 3 -5.05 10.92 -14.12
CA PHE A 3 -3.89 11.83 -14.22
C PHE A 3 -4.01 12.83 -15.38
N LYS A 4 -5.16 12.84 -16.04
CA LYS A 4 -5.42 13.73 -17.17
C LYS A 4 -6.64 14.57 -16.86
N ALA A 5 -6.47 15.88 -16.78
CA ALA A 5 -7.55 16.84 -16.62
C ALA A 5 -8.26 17.06 -17.96
N GLU A 6 -9.47 17.62 -17.90
CA GLU A 6 -10.18 18.10 -19.08
C GLU A 6 -9.29 19.14 -19.81
N GLY A 7 -9.00 18.91 -21.08
CA GLY A 7 -8.11 19.75 -21.87
C GLY A 7 -6.62 19.44 -21.82
N GLY A 8 -6.16 18.37 -21.17
CA GLY A 8 -4.74 17.99 -21.21
C GLY A 8 -4.23 17.20 -20.02
N TYR A 9 -2.91 17.25 -19.81
CA TYR A 9 -2.25 16.63 -18.65
C TYR A 9 -2.38 17.54 -17.42
N SER A 10 -2.73 16.93 -16.29
CA SER A 10 -2.73 17.61 -15.00
C SER A 10 -1.31 18.03 -14.59
N LYS A 11 -1.22 19.17 -13.92
CA LYS A 11 0.02 19.63 -13.25
C LYS A 11 -0.02 19.36 -11.74
N VAL A 12 -1.13 18.82 -11.23
CA VAL A 12 -1.37 18.66 -9.78
C VAL A 12 -1.59 17.19 -9.37
N ALA A 13 -1.70 16.27 -10.34
CA ALA A 13 -1.81 14.86 -10.03
C ALA A 13 -0.48 14.31 -9.52
N GLU A 14 -0.49 13.73 -8.32
CA GLU A 14 0.71 13.24 -7.64
C GLU A 14 0.45 11.87 -7.00
N SER A 15 1.43 10.97 -7.10
CA SER A 15 1.40 9.67 -6.43
C SER A 15 2.29 9.69 -5.19
N VAL A 16 1.69 9.66 -4.02
CA VAL A 16 2.43 9.60 -2.75
C VAL A 16 3.23 8.29 -2.65
N PHE A 17 2.70 7.19 -3.18
CA PHE A 17 3.44 5.92 -3.27
C PHE A 17 4.77 6.07 -4.04
N VAL A 18 4.75 6.71 -5.21
CA VAL A 18 5.96 6.92 -6.02
C VAL A 18 6.93 7.90 -5.34
N ALA A 19 6.40 8.95 -4.70
CA ALA A 19 7.22 9.89 -3.92
C ALA A 19 7.92 9.18 -2.75
N ALA A 20 7.20 8.32 -2.01
CA ALA A 20 7.78 7.53 -0.93
C ALA A 20 8.81 6.51 -1.44
N LEU A 21 8.55 5.83 -2.57
CA LEU A 21 9.50 4.92 -3.20
C LEU A 21 10.78 5.67 -3.63
N PHE A 22 10.66 6.88 -4.17
CA PHE A 22 11.81 7.73 -4.49
C PHE A 22 12.67 8.02 -3.25
N THR A 23 12.05 8.36 -2.12
CA THR A 23 12.79 8.64 -0.88
C THR A 23 13.41 7.40 -0.25
N TYR A 24 12.85 6.21 -0.49
CA TYR A 24 13.40 4.92 -0.07
C TYR A 24 14.59 4.48 -0.94
N ALA A 25 14.46 4.55 -2.26
CA ALA A 25 15.48 4.09 -3.19
C ALA A 25 16.63 5.11 -3.37
N GLY A 26 16.33 6.39 -3.19
CA GLY A 26 17.27 7.49 -3.43
C GLY A 26 18.61 7.39 -2.68
N PRO A 27 18.67 7.05 -1.40
CA PRO A 27 19.91 6.88 -0.66
C PRO A 27 20.86 5.84 -1.26
N ASN A 28 20.34 4.76 -1.85
CA ASN A 28 21.16 3.78 -2.56
C ASN A 28 21.82 4.40 -3.81
N PHE A 29 21.06 5.21 -4.55
CA PHE A 29 21.60 5.95 -5.69
C PHE A 29 22.68 6.96 -5.28
N VAL A 30 22.48 7.67 -4.18
CA VAL A 30 23.51 8.55 -3.59
C VAL A 30 24.77 7.76 -3.22
N GLY A 31 24.61 6.56 -2.65
CA GLY A 31 25.71 5.65 -2.35
C GLY A 31 26.53 5.27 -3.60
N ILE A 32 25.83 4.93 -4.70
CA ILE A 32 26.46 4.62 -5.99
C ILE A 32 27.26 5.84 -6.53
N LEU A 33 26.64 7.03 -6.50
CA LEU A 33 27.31 8.27 -6.96
C LEU A 33 28.57 8.57 -6.14
N ASN A 34 28.53 8.41 -4.83
CA ASN A 34 29.68 8.58 -3.96
C ASN A 34 30.79 7.56 -4.26
N HIS A 35 30.43 6.28 -4.48
CA HIS A 35 31.38 5.23 -4.87
C HIS A 35 32.08 5.57 -6.20
N LEU A 36 31.37 6.15 -7.15
CA LEU A 36 31.89 6.59 -8.44
C LEU A 36 32.63 7.95 -8.37
N GLY A 37 32.81 8.54 -7.20
CA GLY A 37 33.48 9.84 -7.02
C GLY A 37 32.66 11.05 -7.50
N LYS A 38 31.39 10.88 -7.85
CA LYS A 38 30.48 11.94 -8.37
C LYS A 38 29.84 12.74 -7.22
N LYS A 39 30.67 13.33 -6.38
CA LYS A 39 30.23 13.99 -5.13
C LYS A 39 29.19 15.11 -5.33
N ASN A 40 29.34 15.91 -6.40
CA ASN A 40 28.40 17.00 -6.69
C ASN A 40 27.00 16.46 -7.06
N ASP A 41 26.94 15.38 -7.84
CA ASP A 41 25.67 14.76 -8.21
C ASP A 41 25.03 14.05 -7.02
N ALA A 42 25.85 13.42 -6.16
CA ALA A 42 25.41 12.83 -4.89
C ALA A 42 24.77 13.89 -3.96
N ALA A 43 25.40 15.06 -3.82
CA ALA A 43 24.88 16.14 -3.00
C ALA A 43 23.55 16.70 -3.55
N LYS A 44 23.42 16.84 -4.89
CA LYS A 44 22.17 17.27 -5.53
C LYS A 44 21.06 16.22 -5.32
N ALA A 45 21.36 14.94 -5.52
CA ALA A 45 20.41 13.86 -5.31
C ALA A 45 19.92 13.81 -3.86
N GLN A 46 20.84 13.95 -2.89
CA GLN A 46 20.48 13.99 -1.47
C GLN A 46 19.55 15.16 -1.14
N ALA A 47 19.83 16.35 -1.68
CA ALA A 47 19.01 17.53 -1.47
C ALA A 47 17.56 17.34 -2.00
N GLU A 48 17.39 16.68 -3.15
CA GLU A 48 16.06 16.38 -3.68
C GLU A 48 15.33 15.32 -2.84
N ILE A 49 16.04 14.32 -2.28
CA ILE A 49 15.46 13.33 -1.36
C ILE A 49 14.96 14.03 -0.10
N ASP A 50 15.77 14.88 0.52
CA ASP A 50 15.41 15.60 1.75
C ASP A 50 14.23 16.54 1.53
N LYS A 51 14.21 17.24 0.39
CA LYS A 51 13.09 18.05 -0.04
C LYS A 51 11.82 17.23 -0.21
N MET A 52 11.90 16.06 -0.86
CA MET A 52 10.74 15.18 -1.06
C MET A 52 10.19 14.66 0.26
N LYS A 53 11.04 14.24 1.21
CA LYS A 53 10.60 13.83 2.56
C LYS A 53 9.80 14.94 3.24
N LYS A 54 10.28 16.18 3.16
CA LYS A 54 9.58 17.33 3.72
C LYS A 54 8.22 17.55 3.05
N VAL A 55 8.18 17.52 1.71
CA VAL A 55 6.94 17.69 0.95
C VAL A 55 5.92 16.59 1.27
N ILE A 56 6.36 15.33 1.42
CA ILE A 56 5.47 14.22 1.81
C ILE A 56 4.82 14.51 3.17
N MET A 57 5.58 14.96 4.16
CA MET A 57 5.02 15.31 5.48
C MET A 57 4.07 16.51 5.42
N GLU A 58 4.40 17.53 4.64
CA GLU A 58 3.59 18.75 4.54
C GLU A 58 2.29 18.55 3.73
N SER A 59 2.32 17.68 2.72
CA SER A 59 1.23 17.58 1.74
C SER A 59 0.50 16.24 1.74
N ALA A 60 1.11 15.16 2.23
CA ALA A 60 0.56 13.82 2.13
C ALA A 60 0.31 13.14 3.48
N TRP A 61 0.73 13.74 4.60
CA TRP A 61 0.45 13.24 5.92
C TRP A 61 -0.97 13.61 6.36
N ASP A 62 -1.80 12.61 6.62
CA ASP A 62 -3.23 12.74 6.96
C ASP A 62 -3.51 12.65 8.48
N GLY A 63 -2.48 12.86 9.30
CA GLY A 63 -2.57 12.82 10.77
C GLY A 63 -2.32 11.45 11.39
N ASN A 64 -2.69 10.35 10.73
CA ASN A 64 -2.50 8.98 11.19
C ASN A 64 -1.89 8.04 10.14
N TRP A 65 -1.91 8.40 8.86
CA TRP A 65 -1.33 7.64 7.76
C TRP A 65 -0.98 8.57 6.58
N PHE A 66 -0.29 8.04 5.57
CA PHE A 66 0.03 8.77 4.34
C PHE A 66 -1.08 8.57 3.31
N MET A 67 -1.52 9.66 2.69
CA MET A 67 -2.51 9.61 1.60
C MET A 67 -1.99 8.82 0.41
N ARG A 68 -2.91 8.36 -0.45
CA ARG A 68 -2.56 7.59 -1.64
C ARG A 68 -2.07 8.46 -2.79
N ALA A 69 -2.79 9.53 -3.06
CA ALA A 69 -2.54 10.38 -4.23
C ALA A 69 -3.35 11.69 -4.18
N TYR A 70 -2.99 12.60 -5.06
CA TYR A 70 -3.88 13.66 -5.55
C TYR A 70 -4.32 13.31 -6.97
N ASP A 71 -5.58 13.57 -7.30
CA ASP A 71 -6.08 13.39 -8.66
C ASP A 71 -5.73 14.58 -9.59
N ALA A 72 -6.21 14.53 -10.83
CA ALA A 72 -5.97 15.58 -11.81
C ALA A 72 -6.55 16.97 -11.43
N ASN A 73 -7.48 17.01 -10.50
CA ASN A 73 -8.14 18.22 -10.01
C ASN A 73 -7.61 18.63 -8.62
N GLY A 74 -6.60 17.94 -8.10
CA GLY A 74 -6.04 18.18 -6.78
C GLY A 74 -6.89 17.61 -5.64
N GLN A 75 -7.85 16.74 -5.93
CA GLN A 75 -8.64 16.06 -4.89
C GLN A 75 -7.82 14.97 -4.22
N LYS A 76 -7.96 14.86 -2.91
CA LYS A 76 -7.27 13.85 -2.11
C LYS A 76 -7.84 12.45 -2.37
N MET A 77 -6.96 11.47 -2.41
CA MET A 77 -7.28 10.04 -2.41
C MET A 77 -6.53 9.37 -1.25
N GLY A 78 -7.22 8.57 -0.47
CA GLY A 78 -6.61 7.90 0.69
C GLY A 78 -6.52 8.79 1.93
N SER A 79 -7.41 9.78 2.07
CA SER A 79 -7.55 10.66 3.23
C SER A 79 -8.76 10.27 4.07
N HIS A 80 -8.71 10.55 5.37
CA HIS A 80 -9.87 10.45 6.25
C HIS A 80 -11.05 11.33 5.81
N GLU A 81 -10.81 12.33 4.97
CA GLU A 81 -11.84 13.19 4.38
C GLU A 81 -12.63 12.50 3.27
N CYS A 82 -12.13 11.38 2.72
CA CYS A 82 -12.82 10.63 1.67
C CYS A 82 -14.01 9.84 2.24
N GLU A 83 -15.09 9.71 1.46
CA GLU A 83 -16.24 8.87 1.83
C GLU A 83 -15.83 7.40 1.95
N GLU A 84 -15.10 6.89 0.97
CA GLU A 84 -14.56 5.52 0.91
C GLU A 84 -13.10 5.57 0.44
N GLY A 85 -12.37 4.46 0.56
CA GLY A 85 -10.96 4.46 0.20
C GLY A 85 -10.14 5.44 1.03
N GLN A 86 -10.36 5.49 2.34
CA GLN A 86 -9.71 6.45 3.24
C GLN A 86 -8.24 6.15 3.50
N ILE A 87 -7.87 4.87 3.54
CA ILE A 87 -6.49 4.42 3.71
C ILE A 87 -6.13 3.40 2.63
N PHE A 88 -4.91 3.48 2.10
CA PHE A 88 -4.34 2.53 1.13
C PHE A 88 -3.01 2.02 1.63
N ILE A 89 -2.73 0.74 1.39
CA ILE A 89 -1.52 0.06 1.88
C ILE A 89 -0.23 0.55 1.19
N GLU A 90 -0.28 0.89 -0.12
CA GLU A 90 0.90 1.08 -0.96
C GLU A 90 1.83 2.21 -0.49
N PRO A 91 1.36 3.42 -0.11
CA PRO A 91 2.26 4.48 0.32
C PRO A 91 2.89 4.20 1.69
N GLN A 92 2.22 3.41 2.54
CA GLN A 92 2.63 3.26 3.93
C GLN A 92 3.99 2.57 4.07
N GLY A 93 4.18 1.45 3.37
CA GLY A 93 5.40 0.66 3.49
C GLY A 93 6.66 1.44 3.14
N PHE A 94 6.66 2.12 2.00
CA PHE A 94 7.83 2.89 1.55
C PHE A 94 8.05 4.16 2.36
N ALA A 95 6.99 4.83 2.83
CA ALA A 95 7.12 5.98 3.72
C ALA A 95 7.80 5.60 5.05
N ILE A 96 7.42 4.47 5.64
CA ILE A 96 8.03 3.93 6.85
C ILE A 96 9.50 3.56 6.60
N MET A 97 9.80 2.78 5.55
CA MET A 97 11.16 2.35 5.22
C MET A 97 12.09 3.51 4.81
N SER A 98 11.53 4.65 4.40
CA SER A 98 12.28 5.88 4.13
C SER A 98 12.72 6.63 5.38
N ASP A 99 12.25 6.23 6.56
CA ASP A 99 12.49 6.94 7.84
C ASP A 99 12.15 8.45 7.70
N ILE A 100 10.94 8.73 7.21
CA ILE A 100 10.48 10.11 6.99
C ILE A 100 10.27 10.80 8.33
N ASP A 101 9.51 10.16 9.25
CA ASP A 101 9.22 10.67 10.58
C ASP A 101 8.86 9.51 11.52
N LYS A 102 9.45 9.50 12.72
CA LYS A 102 9.29 8.39 13.68
C LYS A 102 7.91 8.34 14.33
N ASP A 103 7.32 9.48 14.62
CA ASP A 103 5.99 9.54 15.22
C ASP A 103 4.92 9.21 14.17
N ALA A 104 5.10 9.68 12.94
CA ALA A 104 4.26 9.28 11.81
C ALA A 104 4.36 7.76 11.56
N THR A 105 5.56 7.18 11.63
CA THR A 105 5.75 5.72 11.51
C THR A 105 4.92 4.94 12.51
N LYS A 106 4.96 5.29 13.80
CA LYS A 106 4.17 4.63 14.86
C LYS A 106 2.67 4.73 14.61
N LYS A 107 2.18 5.93 14.27
CA LYS A 107 0.77 6.16 13.97
C LYS A 107 0.33 5.39 12.73
N THR A 108 1.16 5.36 11.69
CA THR A 108 0.88 4.62 10.46
C THR A 108 0.76 3.12 10.72
N LEU A 109 1.69 2.53 11.48
CA LEU A 109 1.64 1.10 11.84
C LEU A 109 0.39 0.78 12.67
N ALA A 110 0.00 1.64 13.59
CA ALA A 110 -1.24 1.50 14.35
C ALA A 110 -2.48 1.57 13.43
N ALA A 111 -2.52 2.53 12.51
CA ALA A 111 -3.62 2.66 11.54
C ALA A 111 -3.71 1.47 10.58
N ILE A 112 -2.58 0.91 10.16
CA ILE A 112 -2.54 -0.32 9.35
C ILE A 112 -3.15 -1.49 10.15
N ASP A 113 -2.74 -1.68 11.39
CA ASP A 113 -3.26 -2.78 12.22
C ASP A 113 -4.75 -2.64 12.49
N GLU A 114 -5.22 -1.42 12.79
CA GLU A 114 -6.63 -1.15 13.07
C GLU A 114 -7.51 -1.27 11.84
N ARG A 115 -7.06 -0.76 10.68
CA ARG A 115 -7.95 -0.51 9.54
C ARG A 115 -7.76 -1.48 8.38
N LEU A 116 -6.55 -1.96 8.16
CA LEU A 116 -6.25 -2.84 7.01
C LEU A 116 -6.09 -4.30 7.40
N ASN A 117 -5.78 -4.59 8.66
CA ASN A 117 -5.48 -5.95 9.07
C ASN A 117 -6.69 -6.86 9.13
N THR A 118 -6.49 -8.09 8.70
CA THR A 118 -7.47 -9.19 8.78
C THR A 118 -6.74 -10.50 9.11
N LYS A 119 -7.47 -11.53 9.49
CA LYS A 119 -6.89 -12.86 9.74
C LYS A 119 -6.27 -13.56 8.51
N HIS A 120 -6.39 -12.99 7.33
CA HIS A 120 -5.85 -13.52 6.07
C HIS A 120 -4.86 -12.56 5.41
N GLY A 121 -4.41 -11.54 6.13
CA GLY A 121 -3.50 -10.50 5.68
C GLY A 121 -4.16 -9.12 5.56
N LEU A 122 -3.36 -8.14 5.12
CA LEU A 122 -3.74 -6.74 5.01
C LEU A 122 -4.48 -6.49 3.70
N VAL A 123 -5.65 -5.85 3.76
CA VAL A 123 -6.39 -5.41 2.56
C VAL A 123 -5.74 -4.18 1.94
N LEU A 124 -5.93 -3.99 0.62
CA LEU A 124 -5.33 -2.87 -0.12
C LEU A 124 -5.82 -1.51 0.34
N ASN A 125 -7.11 -1.39 0.65
CA ASN A 125 -7.73 -0.13 1.06
C ASN A 125 -8.92 -0.39 1.97
N ASN A 126 -9.30 0.63 2.73
CA ASN A 126 -10.48 0.58 3.61
C ASN A 126 -11.06 2.00 3.81
N PRO A 127 -12.39 2.17 3.79
CA PRO A 127 -13.42 1.23 3.32
C PRO A 127 -13.25 0.84 1.84
N ALA A 128 -13.77 -0.33 1.46
CA ALA A 128 -13.88 -0.71 0.06
C ALA A 128 -14.86 0.23 -0.66
N PHE A 129 -14.65 0.42 -1.97
CA PHE A 129 -15.59 1.18 -2.80
C PHE A 129 -16.87 0.38 -3.00
N SER A 130 -18.02 0.97 -2.68
CA SER A 130 -19.35 0.37 -2.84
C SER A 130 -20.02 0.72 -4.16
N LYS A 131 -19.49 1.75 -4.85
CA LYS A 131 -20.02 2.26 -6.13
C LYS A 131 -18.89 2.69 -7.06
N TYR A 132 -19.20 2.89 -8.32
CA TYR A 132 -18.25 3.44 -9.29
C TYR A 132 -18.01 4.92 -9.05
N TYR A 133 -16.75 5.26 -8.87
CA TYR A 133 -16.26 6.63 -8.77
C TYR A 133 -15.47 6.97 -10.02
N ILE A 134 -15.99 7.85 -10.85
CA ILE A 134 -15.36 8.24 -12.12
C ILE A 134 -13.93 8.80 -11.93
N GLN A 135 -13.68 9.48 -10.81
CA GLN A 135 -12.36 10.04 -10.47
C GLN A 135 -11.34 8.97 -10.10
N TYR A 136 -11.76 7.83 -9.57
CA TYR A 136 -10.88 6.72 -9.19
C TYR A 136 -10.74 5.68 -10.30
N GLY A 137 -11.69 5.64 -11.24
CA GLY A 137 -11.65 4.77 -12.41
C GLY A 137 -11.81 3.31 -12.05
N GLU A 138 -11.01 2.45 -12.69
CA GLU A 138 -11.18 1.00 -12.70
C GLU A 138 -11.21 0.37 -11.30
N ILE A 139 -10.42 0.87 -10.36
CA ILE A 139 -10.37 0.28 -9.01
C ILE A 139 -11.74 0.27 -8.30
N SER A 140 -12.58 1.25 -8.59
CA SER A 140 -13.94 1.35 -8.04
C SER A 140 -15.00 0.58 -8.83
N THR A 141 -14.62 -0.08 -9.93
CA THR A 141 -15.53 -0.99 -10.68
C THR A 141 -15.57 -2.39 -10.12
N TYR A 142 -14.52 -2.79 -9.40
CA TYR A 142 -14.47 -4.11 -8.78
C TYR A 142 -15.39 -4.19 -7.57
N PRO A 143 -16.01 -5.36 -7.33
CA PRO A 143 -16.70 -5.60 -6.06
C PRO A 143 -15.76 -5.44 -4.88
N GLY A 144 -16.30 -5.01 -3.74
CA GLY A 144 -15.54 -4.91 -2.50
C GLY A 144 -14.87 -6.25 -2.12
N GLY A 145 -13.63 -6.20 -1.66
CA GLY A 145 -12.82 -7.37 -1.35
C GLY A 145 -12.24 -8.11 -2.56
N TYR A 146 -12.40 -7.58 -3.78
CA TYR A 146 -11.91 -8.21 -4.99
C TYR A 146 -10.90 -7.31 -5.71
N LYS A 147 -9.77 -7.91 -6.12
CA LYS A 147 -8.66 -7.22 -6.78
C LYS A 147 -8.28 -5.94 -6.02
N GLU A 148 -8.10 -4.83 -6.75
CA GLU A 148 -7.64 -3.56 -6.19
C GLU A 148 -8.68 -2.88 -5.29
N ASN A 149 -9.92 -3.35 -5.24
CA ASN A 149 -10.93 -2.83 -4.33
C ASN A 149 -10.97 -3.63 -3.02
N ALA A 150 -10.03 -3.36 -2.13
CA ALA A 150 -9.89 -3.97 -0.81
C ALA A 150 -9.62 -5.50 -0.84
N GLY A 151 -9.04 -6.04 -1.92
CA GLY A 151 -8.45 -7.37 -1.93
C GLY A 151 -7.15 -7.40 -1.12
N ILE A 152 -6.64 -8.60 -0.85
CA ILE A 152 -5.37 -8.84 -0.15
C ILE A 152 -4.33 -9.23 -1.20
N PHE A 153 -3.37 -8.36 -1.46
CA PHE A 153 -2.27 -8.63 -2.38
C PHE A 153 -1.02 -9.03 -1.61
N THR A 154 -0.46 -10.18 -1.93
CA THR A 154 0.65 -10.74 -1.17
C THR A 154 1.90 -9.86 -1.21
N HIS A 155 2.26 -9.29 -2.36
CA HIS A 155 3.43 -8.42 -2.46
C HIS A 155 3.29 -7.10 -1.67
N ASN A 156 2.09 -6.52 -1.60
CA ASN A 156 1.85 -5.33 -0.78
C ASN A 156 1.96 -5.65 0.71
N ASN A 157 1.51 -6.83 1.12
CA ASN A 157 1.70 -7.32 2.49
C ASN A 157 3.19 -7.46 2.82
N ALA A 158 3.99 -8.02 1.91
CA ALA A 158 5.44 -8.14 2.09
C ALA A 158 6.12 -6.78 2.31
N TRP A 159 5.67 -5.71 1.63
CA TRP A 159 6.20 -4.36 1.86
C TRP A 159 5.93 -3.86 3.28
N ILE A 160 4.75 -4.14 3.82
CA ILE A 160 4.42 -3.74 5.20
C ILE A 160 5.16 -4.60 6.23
N ILE A 161 5.33 -5.90 5.96
CA ILE A 161 6.15 -6.78 6.80
C ILE A 161 7.58 -6.24 6.90
N CYS A 162 8.19 -5.90 5.77
CA CYS A 162 9.52 -5.29 5.73
C CYS A 162 9.54 -3.94 6.47
N ALA A 163 8.52 -3.10 6.28
CA ALA A 163 8.43 -1.80 6.91
C ALA A 163 8.31 -1.90 8.45
N ALA A 164 7.48 -2.82 8.95
CA ALA A 164 7.34 -3.08 10.38
C ALA A 164 8.66 -3.60 10.98
N ALA A 165 9.32 -4.53 10.30
CA ALA A 165 10.64 -5.03 10.72
C ALA A 165 11.70 -3.90 10.72
N TYR A 166 11.72 -3.05 9.69
CA TYR A 166 12.61 -1.90 9.59
C TYR A 166 12.39 -0.88 10.73
N ALA A 167 11.13 -0.69 11.12
CA ALA A 167 10.76 0.18 12.23
C ALA A 167 11.08 -0.42 13.62
N GLY A 168 11.55 -1.68 13.70
CA GLY A 168 11.83 -2.38 14.95
C GLY A 168 10.62 -3.10 15.55
N GLU A 169 9.49 -3.13 14.85
CA GLU A 169 8.24 -3.78 15.31
C GLU A 169 8.19 -5.25 14.86
N GLY A 170 9.18 -6.05 15.31
CA GLY A 170 9.36 -7.44 14.88
C GLY A 170 8.16 -8.34 15.16
N ASN A 171 7.45 -8.16 16.27
CA ASN A 171 6.26 -8.94 16.59
C ASN A 171 5.11 -8.65 15.60
N GLN A 172 4.93 -7.39 15.23
CA GLN A 172 3.93 -6.98 14.24
C GLN A 172 4.29 -7.50 12.85
N ALA A 173 5.57 -7.41 12.46
CA ALA A 173 6.06 -7.98 11.22
C ALA A 173 5.80 -9.49 11.14
N PHE A 174 6.09 -10.23 12.21
CA PHE A 174 5.85 -11.67 12.27
C PHE A 174 4.36 -12.02 12.23
N LYS A 175 3.51 -11.25 12.92
CA LYS A 175 2.05 -11.38 12.83
C LYS A 175 1.57 -11.29 11.38
N TYR A 176 1.92 -10.23 10.67
CA TYR A 176 1.52 -10.05 9.27
C TYR A 176 2.10 -11.12 8.34
N TYR A 177 3.34 -11.55 8.59
CA TYR A 177 3.94 -12.65 7.84
C TYR A 177 3.15 -13.97 8.01
N SER A 178 2.79 -14.31 9.24
CA SER A 178 2.05 -15.55 9.53
C SER A 178 0.63 -15.55 8.95
N GLU A 179 0.05 -14.38 8.72
CA GLU A 179 -1.29 -14.27 8.13
C GLU A 179 -1.32 -14.59 6.61
N ILE A 180 -0.17 -14.47 5.91
CA ILE A 180 -0.10 -14.70 4.46
C ILE A 180 0.81 -15.85 4.06
N ALA A 181 1.74 -16.29 4.93
CA ALA A 181 2.72 -17.30 4.57
C ALA A 181 2.08 -18.69 4.50
N PRO A 182 2.27 -19.45 3.40
CA PRO A 182 1.63 -20.76 3.22
C PRO A 182 1.89 -21.74 4.35
N ALA A 183 3.08 -21.69 4.97
CA ALA A 183 3.43 -22.55 6.10
C ALA A 183 2.57 -22.33 7.35
N TYR A 184 1.92 -21.17 7.48
CA TYR A 184 1.05 -20.82 8.62
C TYR A 184 -0.44 -20.80 8.24
N THR A 185 -0.77 -21.00 6.98
CA THR A 185 -2.17 -20.96 6.49
C THR A 185 -2.73 -22.36 6.20
N GLU A 186 -2.03 -23.42 6.58
CA GLU A 186 -2.46 -24.81 6.33
C GLU A 186 -3.81 -25.12 6.97
N GLU A 187 -4.05 -24.66 8.20
CA GLU A 187 -5.35 -24.84 8.89
C GLU A 187 -6.52 -24.16 8.17
N THR A 188 -6.23 -23.18 7.29
CA THR A 188 -7.21 -22.48 6.47
C THR A 188 -7.18 -22.89 5.00
N SER A 189 -6.56 -24.02 4.68
CA SER A 189 -6.40 -24.51 3.30
C SER A 189 -7.72 -24.69 2.57
N ASP A 190 -8.78 -25.08 3.27
CA ASP A 190 -10.15 -25.20 2.73
C ASP A 190 -10.73 -23.85 2.26
N ILE A 191 -10.21 -22.75 2.82
CA ILE A 191 -10.58 -21.39 2.44
C ILE A 191 -9.63 -20.87 1.36
N HIS A 192 -8.33 -21.00 1.59
CA HIS A 192 -7.29 -20.44 0.73
C HIS A 192 -7.26 -21.09 -0.67
N LYS A 193 -7.36 -22.41 -0.75
CA LYS A 193 -7.53 -23.20 -2.00
C LYS A 193 -6.48 -22.95 -3.09
N THR A 194 -5.27 -22.56 -2.73
CA THR A 194 -4.13 -22.60 -3.65
C THR A 194 -3.33 -23.87 -3.41
N GLU A 195 -2.37 -24.16 -4.29
CA GLU A 195 -1.47 -25.29 -4.12
C GLU A 195 -0.70 -25.18 -2.78
N PRO A 196 -0.41 -26.29 -2.10
CA PRO A 196 0.38 -26.27 -0.89
C PRO A 196 1.71 -25.54 -1.08
N TYR A 197 2.06 -24.70 -0.11
CA TYR A 197 3.31 -23.90 -0.10
C TYR A 197 3.46 -22.85 -1.22
N VAL A 198 2.37 -22.54 -1.93
CA VAL A 198 2.37 -21.51 -2.95
C VAL A 198 1.64 -20.26 -2.43
N TYR A 199 2.28 -19.11 -2.60
CA TYR A 199 1.62 -17.83 -2.37
C TYR A 199 0.59 -17.54 -3.47
N GLY A 200 -0.65 -17.30 -3.12
CA GLY A 200 -1.60 -16.69 -4.05
C GLY A 200 -1.17 -15.25 -4.35
N GLN A 201 -1.29 -14.80 -5.60
CA GLN A 201 -1.03 -13.39 -5.92
C GLN A 201 -1.94 -12.47 -5.11
N ILE A 202 -3.23 -12.82 -5.07
CA ILE A 202 -4.26 -12.11 -4.31
C ILE A 202 -5.14 -13.09 -3.55
N SER A 203 -5.70 -12.61 -2.45
CA SER A 203 -6.79 -13.29 -1.73
C SER A 203 -7.97 -12.35 -1.58
N GLY A 204 -9.18 -12.91 -1.42
CA GLY A 204 -10.38 -12.13 -1.16
C GLY A 204 -10.26 -11.35 0.14
N GLY A 205 -10.56 -10.05 0.12
CA GLY A 205 -10.62 -9.20 1.30
C GLY A 205 -11.88 -9.45 2.13
N LYS A 206 -12.00 -8.77 3.28
CA LYS A 206 -13.11 -8.94 4.23
C LYS A 206 -14.49 -8.63 3.63
N ASP A 207 -14.55 -7.80 2.60
CA ASP A 207 -15.79 -7.41 1.91
C ASP A 207 -16.14 -8.35 0.74
N ALA A 208 -15.30 -9.37 0.48
CA ALA A 208 -15.54 -10.33 -0.59
C ALA A 208 -16.81 -11.15 -0.32
N GLY A 209 -17.63 -11.24 -1.33
CA GLY A 209 -18.92 -11.96 -1.25
C GLY A 209 -20.09 -11.11 -0.80
N SER A 210 -19.89 -9.88 -0.35
CA SER A 210 -20.96 -8.97 0.04
C SER A 210 -21.83 -8.51 -1.14
N TYR A 211 -21.30 -8.57 -2.35
CA TYR A 211 -21.94 -8.05 -3.55
C TYR A 211 -22.29 -9.12 -4.60
N ILE A 212 -21.31 -9.87 -5.08
CA ILE A 212 -21.54 -10.82 -6.21
C ILE A 212 -21.70 -12.25 -5.75
N CYS A 213 -20.91 -12.69 -4.80
CA CYS A 213 -20.88 -14.09 -4.39
C CYS A 213 -21.82 -14.38 -3.24
N GLN A 214 -22.43 -13.40 -2.66
CA GLN A 214 -23.50 -13.42 -1.64
C GLN A 214 -23.33 -14.41 -0.46
N THR A 215 -22.18 -15.06 -0.35
CA THR A 215 -21.98 -16.15 0.59
C THR A 215 -20.88 -15.91 1.62
N GLY A 216 -20.16 -14.77 1.53
CA GLY A 216 -19.00 -14.50 2.38
C GLY A 216 -17.85 -15.50 2.24
N LYS A 217 -17.96 -16.47 1.32
CA LYS A 217 -17.05 -17.59 1.17
C LYS A 217 -15.74 -17.23 0.45
N ASN A 218 -15.63 -16.02 -0.10
CA ASN A 218 -14.44 -15.61 -0.83
C ASN A 218 -13.42 -14.86 0.02
N PHE A 219 -13.75 -14.53 1.27
CA PHE A 219 -12.80 -13.94 2.20
C PHE A 219 -11.66 -14.92 2.49
N GLY A 220 -10.43 -14.51 2.25
CA GLY A 220 -9.23 -15.33 2.38
C GLY A 220 -9.02 -16.33 1.23
N GLN A 221 -9.93 -16.45 0.26
CA GLN A 221 -9.75 -17.33 -0.87
C GLN A 221 -8.67 -16.81 -1.81
N GLY A 222 -7.58 -17.56 -1.94
CA GLY A 222 -6.46 -17.27 -2.83
C GLY A 222 -6.85 -17.41 -4.30
N LYS A 223 -6.24 -16.58 -5.12
CA LYS A 223 -6.39 -16.57 -6.57
C LYS A 223 -5.03 -16.35 -7.21
N TYR A 224 -4.86 -16.96 -8.38
CA TYR A 224 -3.62 -16.84 -9.15
C TYR A 224 -2.41 -17.34 -8.35
N SER A 225 -2.02 -18.57 -8.62
CA SER A 225 -0.90 -19.25 -7.97
C SER A 225 0.49 -18.83 -8.48
N TRP A 226 0.59 -17.71 -9.18
CA TRP A 226 1.87 -17.12 -9.58
C TRP A 226 2.22 -15.91 -8.74
N LEU A 227 3.51 -15.76 -8.47
CA LEU A 227 4.05 -14.69 -7.66
C LEU A 227 4.23 -13.40 -8.45
N THR A 228 4.00 -12.28 -7.77
CA THR A 228 4.40 -10.96 -8.22
C THR A 228 5.28 -10.30 -7.17
N GLY A 229 6.60 -10.45 -7.30
CA GLY A 229 7.57 -9.73 -6.48
C GLY A 229 7.57 -10.04 -4.98
N THR A 230 7.07 -11.19 -4.58
CA THR A 230 7.05 -11.64 -3.18
C THR A 230 8.31 -12.40 -2.83
#